data_cbb2ced3096fef72fe3038a6a30b78f5
#
_entry.id   cbb2ced3096fef72fe3038a6a30b78f5
#
_cell.length_a   1.000
_cell.length_b   1.000
_cell.length_c   1.000
_cell.angle_alpha   90.00
_cell.angle_beta   90.00
_cell.angle_gamma   90.00
#
_symmetry.space_group_name_H-M   'P 1'
#
loop_
_entity.id
_entity.type
_entity.pdbx_description
1 polymer ?
#
loop_
_entity_poly.entity_id
_entity_poly.type
_entity_poly.pdbx_seq_one_letter_code
_entity_poly.pdbx_strand_id
1 'polypeptide(L)'
;YLAVCKDDEKMYCEIIEADQVEQDKILKRIKSLTEATMRPAGISDDAGSFGCKFCTYKEVCVRTKEPLRNCRTCVMAQPTVDGQWLCNLNNHTLSFDDQRAACEEYEAL
;
A
#
# COMPACT_ATOMS: atom_id res chain seq x y z
N TYR A 1 -18.99 -7.93 14.83
CA TYR A 1 -18.79 -8.29 13.42
C TYR A 1 -19.99 -9.07 12.91
N LEU A 2 -20.51 -8.65 11.78
CA LEU A 2 -21.62 -9.33 11.08
C LEU A 2 -21.19 -9.58 9.64
N ALA A 3 -21.24 -10.84 9.21
CA ALA A 3 -21.01 -11.23 7.83
C ALA A 3 -22.22 -12.01 7.29
N VAL A 4 -22.53 -11.77 6.02
CA VAL A 4 -23.56 -12.51 5.30
C VAL A 4 -22.87 -13.28 4.17
N CYS A 5 -23.07 -14.59 4.14
CA CYS A 5 -22.56 -15.40 3.07
C CYS A 5 -23.35 -15.13 1.78
N LYS A 6 -22.63 -14.86 0.69
CA LYS A 6 -23.23 -14.50 -0.59
C LYS A 6 -24.02 -15.65 -1.22
N ASP A 7 -23.58 -16.89 -0.99
CA ASP A 7 -24.09 -18.05 -1.73
C ASP A 7 -25.30 -18.72 -1.07
N ASP A 8 -25.44 -18.62 0.26
CA ASP A 8 -26.51 -19.29 0.99
C ASP A 8 -27.28 -18.36 1.96
N GLU A 9 -26.99 -17.06 1.91
CA GLU A 9 -27.62 -16.03 2.74
C GLU A 9 -27.51 -16.25 4.26
N LYS A 10 -26.66 -17.19 4.70
CA LYS A 10 -26.44 -17.42 6.13
C LYS A 10 -25.74 -16.24 6.76
N MET A 11 -26.24 -15.81 7.90
CA MET A 11 -25.63 -14.78 8.71
C MET A 11 -24.67 -15.40 9.72
N TYR A 12 -23.48 -14.83 9.78
CA TYR A 12 -22.52 -15.09 10.83
C TYR A 12 -22.36 -13.82 11.68
N CYS A 13 -22.48 -13.97 12.98
CA CYS A 13 -22.30 -12.87 13.94
C CYS A 13 -21.30 -13.28 15.00
N GLU A 14 -20.29 -12.46 15.20
CA GLU A 14 -19.25 -12.66 16.21
C GLU A 14 -19.00 -11.37 16.98
N ILE A 15 -18.86 -11.51 18.29
CA ILE A 15 -18.39 -10.42 19.16
C ILE A 15 -16.89 -10.57 19.28
N ILE A 16 -16.14 -9.59 18.79
CA ILE A 16 -14.69 -9.53 18.90
C ILE A 16 -14.35 -8.49 19.96
N GLU A 17 -13.70 -8.93 21.02
CA GLU A 17 -13.20 -8.02 22.05
C GLU A 17 -11.95 -7.29 21.52
N ALA A 18 -11.80 -6.03 21.94
CA ALA A 18 -10.64 -5.24 21.56
C ALA A 18 -9.39 -5.77 22.25
N ASP A 19 -8.39 -6.13 21.47
CA ASP A 19 -7.05 -6.48 21.95
C ASP A 19 -6.11 -5.29 21.80
N GLN A 20 -5.81 -4.63 22.90
CA GLN A 20 -4.95 -3.45 22.92
C GLN A 20 -3.52 -3.78 22.47
N VAL A 21 -3.03 -4.98 22.77
CA VAL A 21 -1.68 -5.41 22.37
C VAL A 21 -1.57 -5.56 20.87
N GLU A 22 -2.58 -6.17 20.25
CA GLU A 22 -2.63 -6.30 18.80
C GLU A 22 -2.86 -4.95 18.10
N GLN A 23 -3.70 -4.08 18.67
CA GLN A 23 -3.87 -2.70 18.17
C GLN A 23 -2.54 -1.94 18.18
N ASP A 24 -1.78 -1.99 19.26
CA ASP A 24 -0.49 -1.31 19.38
C ASP A 24 0.54 -1.86 18.37
N LYS A 25 0.54 -3.16 18.11
CA LYS A 25 1.38 -3.77 17.08
C LYS A 25 1.03 -3.24 15.67
N ILE A 26 -0.27 -3.19 15.37
CA ILE A 26 -0.76 -2.67 14.08
C ILE A 26 -0.39 -1.20 13.93
N LEU A 27 -0.64 -0.37 14.95
CA LEU A 27 -0.31 1.05 14.91
C LEU A 27 1.20 1.30 14.75
N LYS A 28 2.04 0.53 15.45
CA LYS A 28 3.51 0.58 15.26
C LYS A 28 3.91 0.22 13.84
N ARG A 29 3.29 -0.80 13.26
CA ARG A 29 3.55 -1.21 11.88
C ARG A 29 3.11 -0.13 10.89
N ILE A 30 1.92 0.44 11.05
CA ILE A 30 1.43 1.55 10.22
C ILE A 30 2.42 2.70 10.29
N LYS A 31 2.81 3.12 11.49
CA LYS A 31 3.76 4.20 11.70
C LYS A 31 5.10 3.92 10.98
N SER A 32 5.66 2.72 11.14
CA SER A 32 6.92 2.36 10.49
C SER A 32 6.85 2.39 8.96
N LEU A 33 5.68 2.06 8.39
CA LEU A 33 5.46 2.10 6.94
C LEU A 33 5.26 3.53 6.42
N THR A 34 4.54 4.36 7.16
CA THR A 34 4.26 5.75 6.75
C THR A 34 5.47 6.67 6.91
N GLU A 35 6.38 6.35 7.84
CA GLU A 35 7.60 7.11 8.08
C GLU A 35 8.83 6.53 7.33
N ALA A 36 8.65 5.44 6.59
CA ALA A 36 9.74 4.81 5.86
C ALA A 36 10.21 5.70 4.70
N THR A 37 11.50 6.04 4.70
CA THR A 37 12.18 6.76 3.62
C THR A 37 12.76 5.83 2.56
N MET A 38 12.80 4.54 2.84
CA MET A 38 13.20 3.47 1.92
C MET A 38 12.17 2.36 1.97
N ARG A 39 12.10 1.60 0.90
CA ARG A 39 11.20 0.45 0.82
C ARG A 39 11.46 -0.52 1.99
N PRO A 40 10.45 -0.85 2.79
CA PRO A 40 10.57 -1.85 3.85
C PRO A 40 10.94 -3.22 3.27
N ALA A 41 11.60 -4.05 4.09
CA ALA A 41 11.88 -5.43 3.70
C ALA A 41 10.59 -6.18 3.36
N GLY A 42 10.62 -6.93 2.28
CA GLY A 42 9.52 -7.81 1.89
C GLY A 42 9.37 -9.00 2.86
N ILE A 43 8.29 -9.75 2.70
CA ILE A 43 8.08 -11.01 3.45
C ILE A 43 9.19 -12.01 3.13
N SER A 44 9.65 -12.02 1.89
CA SER A 44 10.73 -12.86 1.40
C SER A 44 11.32 -12.26 0.13
N ASP A 45 12.61 -12.50 -0.11
CA ASP A 45 13.26 -12.16 -1.39
C ASP A 45 13.03 -13.25 -2.45
N ASP A 46 12.47 -14.40 -2.05
CA ASP A 46 12.10 -15.49 -2.95
C ASP A 46 10.59 -15.39 -3.32
N ALA A 47 10.32 -15.11 -4.59
CA ALA A 47 8.97 -15.07 -5.13
C ALA A 47 8.21 -16.42 -5.04
N GLY A 48 8.93 -17.53 -4.93
CA GLY A 48 8.39 -18.88 -4.76
C GLY A 48 8.00 -19.22 -3.33
N SER A 49 8.39 -18.41 -2.35
CA SER A 49 8.05 -18.65 -0.95
C SER A 49 6.53 -18.70 -0.74
N PHE A 50 6.09 -19.49 0.25
CA PHE A 50 4.67 -19.66 0.54
C PHE A 50 3.94 -18.32 0.77
N GLY A 51 4.55 -17.39 1.49
CA GLY A 51 3.99 -16.06 1.75
C GLY A 51 3.82 -15.19 0.50
N CYS A 52 4.63 -15.42 -0.54
CA CYS A 52 4.59 -14.68 -1.80
C CYS A 52 3.78 -15.37 -2.90
N LYS A 53 3.53 -16.67 -2.77
CA LYS A 53 2.92 -17.50 -3.83
C LYS A 53 1.60 -16.95 -4.37
N PHE A 54 0.75 -16.42 -3.50
CA PHE A 54 -0.56 -15.87 -3.85
C PHE A 54 -0.61 -14.34 -3.85
N CYS A 55 0.53 -13.67 -3.69
CA CYS A 55 0.59 -12.22 -3.68
C CYS A 55 0.53 -11.66 -5.10
N THR A 56 -0.45 -10.79 -5.38
CA THR A 56 -0.60 -10.12 -6.69
C THR A 56 0.54 -9.15 -7.00
N TYR A 57 1.25 -8.69 -5.97
CA TYR A 57 2.35 -7.72 -6.10
C TYR A 57 3.74 -8.36 -6.10
N LYS A 58 3.84 -9.70 -6.07
CA LYS A 58 5.13 -10.40 -5.95
C LYS A 58 6.14 -9.97 -7.04
N GLU A 59 5.69 -9.81 -8.27
CA GLU A 59 6.55 -9.45 -9.40
C GLU A 59 7.16 -8.06 -9.25
N VAL A 60 6.37 -7.09 -8.79
CA VAL A 60 6.86 -5.76 -8.47
C VAL A 60 7.79 -5.81 -7.25
N CYS A 61 7.41 -6.61 -6.25
CA CYS A 61 8.18 -6.77 -5.01
C CYS A 61 9.58 -7.34 -5.26
N VAL A 62 9.72 -8.35 -6.12
CA VAL A 62 11.01 -8.95 -6.49
C VAL A 62 11.66 -8.30 -7.73
N ARG A 63 11.11 -7.16 -8.18
CA ARG A 63 11.63 -6.34 -9.29
C ARG A 63 11.71 -7.07 -10.64
N THR A 64 10.84 -8.02 -10.88
CA THR A 64 10.69 -8.67 -12.19
C THR A 64 9.69 -7.95 -13.09
N LYS A 65 8.93 -7.02 -12.52
CA LYS A 65 7.96 -6.16 -13.23
C LYS A 65 8.01 -4.74 -12.69
N GLU A 66 7.94 -3.78 -13.58
CA GLU A 66 7.81 -2.37 -13.22
C GLU A 66 6.48 -2.11 -12.49
N PRO A 67 6.46 -1.22 -11.49
CA PRO A 67 5.21 -0.76 -10.89
C PRO A 67 4.34 -0.04 -11.92
N LEU A 68 3.06 0.05 -11.64
CA LEU A 68 2.14 0.81 -12.50
C LEU A 68 2.60 2.28 -12.57
N ARG A 69 2.89 2.75 -13.77
CA ARG A 69 3.37 4.11 -14.00
C ARG A 69 2.28 5.13 -13.69
N ASN A 70 2.41 5.81 -12.56
CA ASN A 70 1.55 6.90 -12.11
C ASN A 70 2.28 7.72 -11.03
N CYS A 71 1.76 8.90 -10.64
CA CYS A 71 2.45 9.73 -9.64
C CYS A 71 2.57 9.07 -8.27
N ARG A 72 1.70 8.14 -7.90
CA ARG A 72 1.77 7.45 -6.59
C ARG A 72 2.92 6.43 -6.50
N THR A 73 3.50 6.07 -7.62
CA THR A 73 4.67 5.18 -7.73
C THR A 73 5.92 5.94 -8.20
N CYS A 74 5.89 7.28 -8.14
CA CYS A 74 6.98 8.16 -8.54
C CYS A 74 7.79 8.61 -7.32
N VAL A 75 9.11 8.59 -7.40
CA VAL A 75 10.01 9.09 -6.35
C VAL A 75 9.81 10.59 -6.04
N MET A 76 9.32 11.36 -7.02
CA MET A 76 9.10 12.81 -6.86
C MET A 76 7.75 13.14 -6.20
N ALA A 77 6.87 12.17 -6.00
CA ALA A 77 5.57 12.40 -5.39
C ALA A 77 5.52 11.87 -3.97
N GLN A 78 4.97 12.66 -3.05
CA GLN A 78 4.84 12.29 -1.65
C GLN A 78 3.47 12.67 -1.09
N PRO A 79 2.93 11.88 -0.15
CA PRO A 79 1.73 12.27 0.57
C PRO A 79 2.05 13.38 1.58
N THR A 80 1.12 14.30 1.76
CA THR A 80 1.18 15.36 2.76
C THR A 80 0.41 14.95 4.02
N VAL A 81 0.62 15.66 5.12
CA VAL A 81 0.00 15.36 6.43
C VAL A 81 -1.53 15.48 6.37
N ASP A 82 -2.05 16.34 5.51
CA ASP A 82 -3.49 16.54 5.26
C ASP A 82 -4.08 15.57 4.24
N GLY A 83 -3.31 14.55 3.82
CA GLY A 83 -3.77 13.48 2.94
C GLY A 83 -3.78 13.82 1.45
N GLN A 84 -3.21 14.95 1.06
CA GLN A 84 -3.00 15.31 -0.34
C GLN A 84 -1.71 14.68 -0.88
N TRP A 85 -1.47 14.80 -2.17
CA TRP A 85 -0.24 14.40 -2.82
C TRP A 85 0.46 15.61 -3.43
N LEU A 86 1.74 15.76 -3.14
CA LEU A 86 2.60 16.83 -3.64
C LEU A 86 3.62 16.26 -4.63
N CYS A 87 3.76 16.92 -5.77
CA CYS A 87 4.89 16.68 -6.68
C CYS A 87 6.04 17.60 -6.29
N ASN A 88 7.16 17.03 -5.85
CA ASN A 88 8.34 17.79 -5.47
C ASN A 88 9.08 18.41 -6.66
N LEU A 89 8.97 17.79 -7.85
CA LEU A 89 9.60 18.31 -9.06
C LEU A 89 8.97 19.65 -9.48
N ASN A 90 7.65 19.70 -9.53
CA ASN A 90 6.90 20.88 -9.98
C ASN A 90 6.33 21.70 -8.83
N ASN A 91 6.57 21.27 -7.59
CA ASN A 91 6.12 21.92 -6.35
C ASN A 91 4.63 22.29 -6.37
N HIS A 92 3.78 21.36 -6.80
CA HIS A 92 2.33 21.54 -6.82
C HIS A 92 1.58 20.33 -6.24
N THR A 93 0.40 20.60 -5.69
CA THR A 93 -0.50 19.56 -5.21
C THR A 93 -1.15 18.85 -6.40
N LEU A 94 -1.02 17.52 -6.42
CA LEU A 94 -1.55 16.68 -7.48
C LEU A 94 -3.05 16.50 -7.34
N SER A 95 -3.81 16.82 -8.38
CA SER A 95 -5.21 16.46 -8.47
C SER A 95 -5.38 14.94 -8.54
N PHE A 96 -6.60 14.44 -8.39
CA PHE A 96 -6.86 13.00 -8.49
C PHE A 96 -6.51 12.42 -9.88
N ASP A 97 -6.71 13.20 -10.93
CA ASP A 97 -6.39 12.80 -12.30
C ASP A 97 -4.86 12.82 -12.53
N ASP A 98 -4.15 13.83 -12.01
CA ASP A 98 -2.70 13.88 -12.04
C ASP A 98 -2.07 12.67 -11.33
N GLN A 99 -2.63 12.27 -10.19
CA GLN A 99 -2.13 11.12 -9.45
C GLN A 99 -2.22 9.81 -10.26
N ARG A 100 -3.21 9.68 -11.14
CA ARG A 100 -3.42 8.50 -11.99
C ARG A 100 -2.57 8.51 -13.26
N ALA A 101 -2.20 9.67 -13.71
CA ALA A 101 -1.32 9.85 -14.84
C ALA A 101 0.14 9.87 -14.36
N ALA A 102 1.08 9.73 -15.28
CA ALA A 102 2.49 9.99 -15.05
C ALA A 102 2.97 10.97 -16.11
N CYS A 103 3.77 11.96 -15.70
CA CYS A 103 4.44 12.87 -16.61
C CYS A 103 5.64 12.20 -17.29
N GLU A 104 6.30 12.93 -18.19
CA GLU A 104 7.51 12.45 -18.87
C GLU A 104 8.68 12.24 -17.90
N GLU A 105 8.75 13.06 -16.84
CA GLU A 105 9.77 13.03 -15.78
C GLU A 105 9.49 11.97 -14.70
N TYR A 106 8.63 10.98 -15.01
CA TYR A 106 8.34 9.89 -14.07
C TYR A 106 9.58 9.05 -13.80
N GLU A 107 9.90 8.88 -12.53
CA GLU A 107 10.91 7.96 -12.03
C GLU A 107 10.29 7.01 -11.00
N ALA A 108 10.45 5.68 -11.21
CA ALA A 108 9.85 4.67 -10.34
C ALA A 108 10.52 4.62 -8.96
N LEU A 109 9.73 4.41 -7.90
CA LEU A 109 10.16 4.14 -6.51
C LEU A 109 11.06 2.91 -6.40
#